data_d1f667a5f9adc7df4efe440a890034f8
#
_entry.id   d1f667a5f9adc7df4efe440a890034f8
#
_cell.length_a   1.000
_cell.length_b   1.000
_cell.length_c   1.000
_cell.angle_alpha   90.00
_cell.angle_beta   90.00
_cell.angle_gamma   90.00
#
_symmetry.space_group_name_H-M   'P 1'
#
loop_
_entity.id
_entity.type
_entity.pdbx_description
1 polymer ?
#
loop_
_entity_poly.entity_id
_entity_poly.type
_entity_poly.pdbx_seq_one_letter_code
_entity_poly.pdbx_strand_id
1 'polypeptide(L)'
;MEPAHPGTTQHLSALVEEMVSKYDIDGIHFDYIRYPEGNSSYPDGSSFNQSKQRGQSKSDWRRSNVTGIMRSLYAKVKSIKPWVCVSAATLGKYDDTSRYSSYGWNAYHTVNQAAQEWMREGIVDALFPMLYYTGKHFYPFISDWHEHSYGRHVIAGMGTYQLHPDEKNWELEEIVRQLNVVRSHPTGGAAQFRSKFVTDNTKGVYDYLRLFYPTPALVPAMTWLSDTLPSAPQALRVTIDKYTTTLTWEETDDDVLYNVYSSNTFPVDTDNAANLQCTYLSEPCHTEATQSIVHPRHYAITSIDRYGNESAPLQWKNDRIRLISPK
;
A
#
# COMPACT_ATOMS: atom_id res chain seq x y z
N MET A 1 -21.37 12.95 11.05
CA MET A 1 -22.52 12.42 10.28
C MET A 1 -22.94 11.11 10.93
N GLU A 2 -24.24 10.84 11.00
CA GLU A 2 -24.75 9.57 11.53
C GLU A 2 -24.61 8.46 10.48
N PRO A 3 -23.90 7.37 10.76
CA PRO A 3 -23.67 6.29 9.76
C PRO A 3 -24.95 5.61 9.27
N ALA A 4 -25.98 5.55 10.11
CA ALA A 4 -27.26 4.95 9.74
C ALA A 4 -28.16 5.84 8.87
N HIS A 5 -27.87 7.14 8.78
CA HIS A 5 -28.70 8.05 7.99
C HIS A 5 -28.40 7.87 6.49
N PRO A 6 -29.41 7.59 5.64
CA PRO A 6 -29.20 7.34 4.20
C PRO A 6 -28.44 8.48 3.49
N GLY A 7 -28.70 9.72 3.88
CA GLY A 7 -28.01 10.90 3.34
C GLY A 7 -26.50 10.91 3.61
N THR A 8 -26.03 10.20 4.64
CA THR A 8 -24.59 10.09 4.90
C THR A 8 -23.89 9.32 3.79
N THR A 9 -24.39 8.13 3.47
CA THR A 9 -23.85 7.31 2.37
C THR A 9 -23.97 8.02 1.03
N GLN A 10 -25.12 8.66 0.77
CA GLN A 10 -25.35 9.40 -0.47
C GLN A 10 -24.35 10.55 -0.63
N HIS A 11 -24.14 11.34 0.42
CA HIS A 11 -23.22 12.48 0.40
C HIS A 11 -21.77 12.01 0.19
N LEU A 12 -21.32 11.00 0.94
CA LEU A 12 -19.96 10.45 0.79
C LEU A 12 -19.74 9.85 -0.60
N SER A 13 -20.74 9.15 -1.13
CA SER A 13 -20.66 8.57 -2.50
C SER A 13 -20.56 9.68 -3.57
N ALA A 14 -21.25 10.81 -3.40
CA ALA A 14 -21.15 11.93 -4.34
C ALA A 14 -19.74 12.58 -4.30
N LEU A 15 -19.15 12.75 -3.11
CA LEU A 15 -17.77 13.25 -2.98
C LEU A 15 -16.76 12.32 -3.64
N VAL A 16 -16.90 11.00 -3.41
CA VAL A 16 -16.03 9.97 -4.01
C VAL A 16 -16.18 9.97 -5.53
N GLU A 17 -17.42 10.03 -6.04
CA GLU A 17 -17.71 10.12 -7.47
C GLU A 17 -17.02 11.32 -8.11
N GLU A 18 -17.11 12.49 -7.47
CA GLU A 18 -16.46 13.70 -7.96
C GLU A 18 -14.92 13.54 -8.00
N MET A 19 -14.31 13.03 -6.93
CA MET A 19 -12.86 12.84 -6.84
C MET A 19 -12.35 11.84 -7.88
N VAL A 20 -12.98 10.68 -7.97
CA VAL A 20 -12.52 9.61 -8.88
C VAL A 20 -12.74 9.98 -10.34
N SER A 21 -13.84 10.73 -10.65
CA SER A 21 -14.13 11.13 -12.04
C SER A 21 -13.23 12.27 -12.52
N LYS A 22 -12.90 13.24 -11.64
CA LYS A 22 -12.20 14.47 -12.06
C LYS A 22 -10.68 14.39 -11.97
N TYR A 23 -10.12 13.49 -11.17
CA TYR A 23 -8.67 13.42 -10.93
C TYR A 23 -8.11 12.08 -11.38
N ASP A 24 -6.90 12.11 -11.93
CA ASP A 24 -6.15 10.88 -12.23
C ASP A 24 -5.45 10.41 -10.95
N ILE A 25 -6.16 9.58 -10.19
CA ILE A 25 -5.71 9.02 -8.91
C ILE A 25 -5.55 7.52 -9.01
N ASP A 26 -4.55 6.98 -8.33
CA ASP A 26 -4.28 5.54 -8.23
C ASP A 26 -4.91 4.90 -6.99
N GLY A 27 -5.30 5.71 -6.02
CA GLY A 27 -5.94 5.24 -4.78
C GLY A 27 -6.75 6.31 -4.06
N ILE A 28 -7.67 5.84 -3.22
CA ILE A 28 -8.43 6.67 -2.29
C ILE A 28 -8.39 6.05 -0.89
N HIS A 29 -8.11 6.87 0.11
CA HIS A 29 -7.96 6.44 1.50
C HIS A 29 -9.03 7.04 2.38
N PHE A 30 -9.72 6.20 3.16
CA PHE A 30 -10.74 6.62 4.11
C PHE A 30 -10.21 6.56 5.53
N ASP A 31 -10.17 7.71 6.19
CA ASP A 31 -9.91 7.79 7.62
C ASP A 31 -11.21 8.02 8.39
N TYR A 32 -11.23 7.67 9.68
CA TYR A 32 -12.40 7.80 10.55
C TYR A 32 -13.69 7.13 10.04
N ILE A 33 -13.58 6.11 9.19
CA ILE A 33 -14.73 5.29 8.74
C ILE A 33 -15.17 4.34 9.87
N ARG A 34 -15.74 4.94 10.93
CA ARG A 34 -16.06 4.28 12.19
C ARG A 34 -16.98 5.14 13.07
N TYR A 35 -17.56 4.57 14.11
CA TYR A 35 -18.20 5.35 15.18
C TYR A 35 -17.14 6.07 16.04
N PRO A 36 -17.52 7.20 16.68
CA PRO A 36 -16.62 7.89 17.62
C PRO A 36 -16.36 7.03 18.86
N GLU A 37 -15.28 7.32 19.55
CA GLU A 37 -15.00 6.75 20.87
C GLU A 37 -16.06 7.21 21.88
N GLY A 38 -16.32 6.40 22.91
CA GLY A 38 -17.37 6.71 23.88
C GLY A 38 -18.79 6.73 23.30
N ASN A 39 -19.01 5.93 22.26
CA ASN A 39 -20.25 5.93 21.47
C ASN A 39 -21.50 5.37 22.19
N SER A 40 -21.40 4.99 23.48
CA SER A 40 -22.54 4.53 24.29
C SER A 40 -23.67 5.55 24.31
N SER A 41 -23.36 6.85 24.38
CA SER A 41 -24.28 7.97 24.36
C SER A 41 -24.53 8.57 22.97
N TYR A 42 -24.02 7.95 21.89
CA TYR A 42 -24.24 8.44 20.54
C TYR A 42 -25.75 8.45 20.20
N PRO A 43 -26.31 9.56 19.65
CA PRO A 43 -27.75 9.78 19.56
C PRO A 43 -28.42 9.07 18.37
N ASP A 44 -28.13 7.80 18.16
CA ASP A 44 -28.67 6.95 17.09
C ASP A 44 -29.80 5.99 17.53
N GLY A 45 -30.37 6.22 18.73
CA GLY A 45 -31.41 5.34 19.29
C GLY A 45 -32.68 5.25 18.45
N SER A 46 -33.09 6.38 17.85
CA SER A 46 -34.26 6.43 16.97
C SER A 46 -34.03 5.62 15.70
N SER A 47 -32.90 5.86 15.03
CA SER A 47 -32.51 5.15 13.79
C SER A 47 -32.36 3.65 14.02
N PHE A 48 -31.78 3.26 15.17
CA PHE A 48 -31.67 1.86 15.58
C PHE A 48 -33.05 1.20 15.71
N ASN A 49 -33.98 1.82 16.43
CA ASN A 49 -35.30 1.26 16.62
C ASN A 49 -36.13 1.13 15.32
N GLN A 50 -35.88 2.02 14.37
CA GLN A 50 -36.56 2.02 13.06
C GLN A 50 -36.00 1.00 12.07
N SER A 51 -34.69 0.71 12.12
CA SER A 51 -34.00 -0.04 11.04
C SER A 51 -33.31 -1.33 11.49
N LYS A 52 -33.28 -1.63 12.79
CA LYS A 52 -32.67 -2.89 13.29
C LYS A 52 -33.42 -4.12 12.80
N GLN A 53 -32.70 -5.18 12.53
CA GLN A 53 -33.27 -6.50 12.28
C GLN A 53 -33.75 -7.16 13.60
N ARG A 54 -34.64 -8.13 13.51
CA ARG A 54 -35.14 -8.87 14.66
C ARG A 54 -33.97 -9.58 15.39
N GLY A 55 -33.77 -9.29 16.64
CA GLY A 55 -32.69 -9.87 17.48
C GLY A 55 -31.32 -9.24 17.27
N GLN A 56 -31.17 -8.25 16.42
CA GLN A 56 -29.89 -7.59 16.19
C GLN A 56 -29.49 -6.70 17.37
N SER A 57 -28.28 -6.86 17.89
CA SER A 57 -27.71 -5.96 18.90
C SER A 57 -27.42 -4.59 18.31
N LYS A 58 -27.36 -3.56 19.17
CA LYS A 58 -27.02 -2.20 18.74
C LYS A 58 -25.59 -2.12 18.15
N SER A 59 -24.65 -2.88 18.68
CA SER A 59 -23.27 -2.93 18.17
C SER A 59 -23.20 -3.60 16.80
N ASP A 60 -23.93 -4.72 16.58
CA ASP A 60 -23.99 -5.37 15.27
C ASP A 60 -24.66 -4.47 14.22
N TRP A 61 -25.71 -3.77 14.62
CA TRP A 61 -26.36 -2.82 13.76
C TRP A 61 -25.43 -1.66 13.35
N ARG A 62 -24.66 -1.13 14.30
CA ARG A 62 -23.66 -0.08 14.03
C ARG A 62 -22.56 -0.57 13.09
N ARG A 63 -22.03 -1.79 13.32
CA ARG A 63 -21.05 -2.42 12.43
C ARG A 63 -21.61 -2.59 11.02
N SER A 64 -22.84 -3.05 10.90
CA SER A 64 -23.50 -3.22 9.60
C SER A 64 -23.69 -1.90 8.84
N ASN A 65 -23.95 -0.78 9.55
CA ASN A 65 -24.06 0.54 8.92
C ASN A 65 -22.70 1.02 8.37
N VAL A 66 -21.64 0.91 9.17
CA VAL A 66 -20.28 1.29 8.72
C VAL A 66 -19.82 0.42 7.55
N THR A 67 -20.05 -0.89 7.62
CA THR A 67 -19.77 -1.82 6.52
C THR A 67 -20.60 -1.49 5.28
N GLY A 68 -21.87 -1.10 5.44
CA GLY A 68 -22.73 -0.67 4.33
C GLY A 68 -22.21 0.58 3.63
N ILE A 69 -21.71 1.56 4.38
CA ILE A 69 -21.03 2.74 3.81
C ILE A 69 -19.81 2.28 3.01
N MET A 70 -18.91 1.50 3.62
CA MET A 70 -17.68 1.05 2.96
C MET A 70 -17.96 0.29 1.66
N ARG A 71 -18.96 -0.60 1.66
CA ARG A 71 -19.40 -1.34 0.47
C ARG A 71 -19.90 -0.40 -0.63
N SER A 72 -20.68 0.63 -0.27
CA SER A 72 -21.20 1.61 -1.23
C SER A 72 -20.09 2.45 -1.85
N LEU A 73 -19.12 2.90 -1.02
CA LEU A 73 -17.98 3.68 -1.50
C LEU A 73 -17.06 2.85 -2.40
N TYR A 74 -16.77 1.62 -2.02
CA TYR A 74 -16.00 0.69 -2.84
C TYR A 74 -16.66 0.45 -4.20
N ALA A 75 -17.95 0.09 -4.21
CA ALA A 75 -18.69 -0.13 -5.44
C ALA A 75 -18.71 1.12 -6.33
N LYS A 76 -18.86 2.32 -5.74
CA LYS A 76 -18.82 3.58 -6.47
C LYS A 76 -17.45 3.80 -7.13
N VAL A 77 -16.35 3.63 -6.41
CA VAL A 77 -14.99 3.76 -6.97
C VAL A 77 -14.79 2.78 -8.12
N LYS A 78 -15.08 1.49 -7.89
CA LYS A 78 -14.85 0.43 -8.88
C LYS A 78 -15.71 0.56 -10.11
N SER A 79 -16.89 1.19 -10.01
CA SER A 79 -17.75 1.46 -11.18
C SER A 79 -17.24 2.56 -12.10
N ILE A 80 -16.31 3.41 -11.62
CA ILE A 80 -15.74 4.54 -12.39
C ILE A 80 -14.33 4.19 -12.88
N LYS A 81 -13.46 3.80 -11.95
CA LYS A 81 -12.06 3.39 -12.21
C LYS A 81 -11.76 2.11 -11.44
N PRO A 82 -11.88 0.94 -12.05
CA PRO A 82 -11.75 -0.33 -11.35
C PRO A 82 -10.37 -0.57 -10.75
N TRP A 83 -9.31 0.05 -11.29
CA TRP A 83 -7.93 -0.05 -10.81
C TRP A 83 -7.64 0.79 -9.57
N VAL A 84 -8.44 1.82 -9.25
CA VAL A 84 -8.18 2.70 -8.10
C VAL A 84 -8.23 1.90 -6.80
N CYS A 85 -7.12 1.88 -6.09
CA CYS A 85 -6.99 1.19 -4.80
C CYS A 85 -7.86 1.86 -3.74
N VAL A 86 -8.76 1.11 -3.14
CA VAL A 86 -9.61 1.59 -2.03
C VAL A 86 -9.04 1.12 -0.72
N SER A 87 -8.66 2.06 0.14
CA SER A 87 -8.03 1.75 1.42
C SER A 87 -8.67 2.48 2.59
N ALA A 88 -8.45 1.98 3.81
CA ALA A 88 -8.95 2.62 5.01
C ALA A 88 -7.97 2.52 6.19
N ALA A 89 -7.94 3.58 7.02
CA ALA A 89 -7.31 3.55 8.32
C ALA A 89 -8.22 2.84 9.34
N THR A 90 -7.64 1.93 10.11
CA THR A 90 -8.34 1.18 11.16
C THR A 90 -7.63 1.33 12.50
N LEU A 91 -8.34 1.07 13.61
CA LEU A 91 -7.63 0.91 14.87
C LEU A 91 -6.63 -0.25 14.77
N GLY A 92 -5.48 -0.10 15.39
CA GLY A 92 -4.39 -1.08 15.30
C GLY A 92 -4.73 -2.46 15.85
N LYS A 93 -5.59 -2.52 16.88
CA LYS A 93 -6.15 -3.77 17.40
C LYS A 93 -7.53 -3.99 16.77
N TYR A 94 -7.72 -5.14 16.10
CA TYR A 94 -9.04 -5.45 15.54
C TYR A 94 -10.03 -5.84 16.63
N ASP A 95 -9.70 -6.85 17.44
CA ASP A 95 -10.49 -7.35 18.53
C ASP A 95 -9.59 -7.74 19.71
N ASP A 96 -10.18 -8.19 20.81
CA ASP A 96 -9.42 -8.77 21.91
C ASP A 96 -8.82 -10.12 21.52
N THR A 97 -7.63 -10.42 22.02
CA THR A 97 -7.00 -11.72 21.78
C THR A 97 -6.51 -12.37 23.07
N SER A 98 -7.08 -13.54 23.40
CA SER A 98 -6.66 -14.36 24.51
C SER A 98 -5.29 -14.99 24.29
N ARG A 99 -4.91 -15.27 23.03
CA ARG A 99 -3.63 -15.87 22.63
C ARG A 99 -2.42 -15.08 23.19
N TYR A 100 -2.57 -13.76 23.33
CA TYR A 100 -1.51 -12.88 23.81
C TYR A 100 -1.92 -12.03 25.01
N SER A 101 -3.06 -12.34 25.64
CA SER A 101 -3.60 -11.61 26.80
C SER A 101 -3.67 -10.09 26.55
N SER A 102 -4.18 -9.69 25.40
CA SER A 102 -4.34 -8.29 25.01
C SER A 102 -5.82 -7.95 24.85
N TYR A 103 -6.33 -7.15 25.76
CA TYR A 103 -7.75 -6.78 25.86
C TYR A 103 -7.93 -5.27 25.81
N GLY A 104 -9.17 -4.84 25.67
CA GLY A 104 -9.61 -3.46 25.82
C GLY A 104 -9.84 -2.74 24.50
N TRP A 105 -9.34 -1.56 24.35
CA TRP A 105 -9.65 -0.67 23.24
C TRP A 105 -9.29 -1.27 21.87
N ASN A 106 -10.31 -1.54 21.02
CA ASN A 106 -10.16 -2.21 19.76
C ASN A 106 -11.17 -1.69 18.70
N ALA A 107 -11.00 -2.07 17.44
CA ALA A 107 -11.82 -1.62 16.33
C ALA A 107 -13.25 -2.16 16.39
N TYR A 108 -13.39 -3.45 16.68
CA TYR A 108 -14.66 -4.18 16.57
C TYR A 108 -15.67 -3.76 17.62
N HIS A 109 -15.25 -3.67 18.88
CA HIS A 109 -16.14 -3.35 20.01
C HIS A 109 -16.20 -1.86 20.33
N THR A 110 -15.06 -1.15 20.33
CA THR A 110 -15.02 0.24 20.82
C THR A 110 -15.60 1.22 19.81
N VAL A 111 -15.30 1.05 18.51
CA VAL A 111 -15.71 1.99 17.46
C VAL A 111 -16.56 1.36 16.36
N ASN A 112 -17.01 0.12 16.56
CA ASN A 112 -17.88 -0.61 15.64
C ASN A 112 -17.33 -0.70 14.19
N GLN A 113 -16.02 -0.93 14.05
CA GLN A 113 -15.29 -1.00 12.79
C GLN A 113 -14.93 -2.46 12.50
N ALA A 114 -15.75 -3.15 11.68
CA ALA A 114 -15.58 -4.57 11.35
C ALA A 114 -14.61 -4.76 10.17
N ALA A 115 -13.40 -4.21 10.24
CA ALA A 115 -12.51 -4.05 9.09
C ALA A 115 -11.94 -5.37 8.54
N GLN A 116 -11.74 -6.41 9.36
CA GLN A 116 -11.36 -7.74 8.83
C GLN A 116 -12.48 -8.36 7.99
N GLU A 117 -13.75 -8.06 8.33
CA GLU A 117 -14.89 -8.46 7.51
C GLU A 117 -14.87 -7.77 6.13
N TRP A 118 -14.42 -6.51 6.05
CA TRP A 118 -14.29 -5.81 4.77
C TRP A 118 -13.28 -6.47 3.84
N MET A 119 -12.15 -6.95 4.40
CA MET A 119 -11.20 -7.74 3.64
C MET A 119 -11.77 -9.07 3.17
N ARG A 120 -12.46 -9.79 4.07
CA ARG A 120 -13.11 -11.06 3.75
C ARG A 120 -14.18 -10.92 2.67
N GLU A 121 -14.96 -9.84 2.71
CA GLU A 121 -15.99 -9.55 1.72
C GLU A 121 -15.44 -8.94 0.42
N GLY A 122 -14.16 -8.56 0.38
CA GLY A 122 -13.52 -7.93 -0.77
C GLY A 122 -14.05 -6.52 -1.10
N ILE A 123 -14.47 -5.76 -0.09
CA ILE A 123 -14.94 -4.38 -0.23
C ILE A 123 -13.91 -3.32 0.21
N VAL A 124 -12.65 -3.72 0.27
CA VAL A 124 -11.46 -2.88 0.48
C VAL A 124 -10.27 -3.57 -0.16
N ASP A 125 -9.33 -2.81 -0.70
CA ASP A 125 -8.11 -3.36 -1.31
C ASP A 125 -6.94 -3.36 -0.34
N ALA A 126 -6.87 -2.36 0.56
CA ALA A 126 -5.80 -2.25 1.55
C ALA A 126 -6.32 -1.70 2.88
N LEU A 127 -5.77 -2.19 3.99
CA LEU A 127 -6.00 -1.61 5.31
C LEU A 127 -4.69 -1.08 5.92
N PHE A 128 -4.83 0.03 6.65
CA PHE A 128 -3.76 0.69 7.37
C PHE A 128 -4.06 0.67 8.88
N PRO A 129 -3.84 -0.46 9.57
CA PRO A 129 -4.03 -0.52 11.01
C PRO A 129 -3.06 0.41 11.73
N MET A 130 -3.59 1.33 12.54
CA MET A 130 -2.84 2.31 13.32
C MET A 130 -2.17 1.64 14.53
N LEU A 131 -1.07 0.92 14.29
CA LEU A 131 -0.34 0.15 15.29
C LEU A 131 0.63 1.04 16.09
N TYR A 132 0.11 2.11 16.71
CA TYR A 132 0.89 3.09 17.47
C TYR A 132 1.18 2.63 18.91
N TYR A 133 1.61 1.36 19.04
CA TYR A 133 1.83 0.65 20.29
C TYR A 133 3.20 -0.02 20.31
N THR A 134 3.55 -0.60 21.46
CA THR A 134 4.75 -1.43 21.63
C THR A 134 4.37 -2.80 22.20
N GLY A 135 5.30 -3.76 22.13
CA GLY A 135 5.17 -5.06 22.78
C GLY A 135 3.90 -5.82 22.41
N LYS A 136 3.19 -6.33 23.42
CA LYS A 136 1.98 -7.16 23.25
C LYS A 136 0.79 -6.45 22.57
N HIS A 137 0.86 -5.15 22.37
CA HIS A 137 -0.16 -4.39 21.67
C HIS A 137 0.20 -4.08 20.22
N PHE A 138 1.43 -4.41 19.78
CA PHE A 138 1.90 -4.29 18.41
C PHE A 138 2.06 -5.67 17.74
N TYR A 139 3.01 -6.48 18.22
CA TYR A 139 3.47 -7.69 17.53
C TYR A 139 2.39 -8.75 17.29
N PRO A 140 1.49 -9.05 18.23
CA PRO A 140 0.42 -10.00 17.95
C PRO A 140 -0.57 -9.49 16.92
N PHE A 141 -0.81 -8.16 16.90
CA PHE A 141 -1.83 -7.58 16.03
C PHE A 141 -1.37 -7.40 14.59
N ILE A 142 -0.09 -7.12 14.34
CA ILE A 142 0.39 -7.15 12.95
C ILE A 142 0.25 -8.56 12.34
N SER A 143 0.51 -9.61 13.11
CA SER A 143 0.29 -10.99 12.67
C SER A 143 -1.19 -11.29 12.47
N ASP A 144 -2.06 -10.88 13.41
CA ASP A 144 -3.51 -11.05 13.32
C ASP A 144 -4.09 -10.37 12.05
N TRP A 145 -3.63 -9.15 11.73
CA TRP A 145 -4.03 -8.47 10.50
C TRP A 145 -3.60 -9.22 9.25
N HIS A 146 -2.40 -9.80 9.23
CA HIS A 146 -1.93 -10.60 8.10
C HIS A 146 -2.65 -11.93 7.98
N GLU A 147 -2.91 -12.62 9.09
CA GLU A 147 -3.68 -13.87 9.12
C GLU A 147 -5.11 -13.69 8.54
N HIS A 148 -5.67 -12.47 8.68
CA HIS A 148 -7.01 -12.11 8.20
C HIS A 148 -7.00 -11.14 7.02
N SER A 149 -5.93 -11.13 6.23
CA SER A 149 -5.82 -10.24 5.05
C SER A 149 -6.63 -10.71 3.85
N TYR A 150 -6.94 -12.00 3.76
CA TYR A 150 -7.65 -12.62 2.63
C TYR A 150 -7.04 -12.25 1.27
N GLY A 151 -5.70 -12.14 1.23
CA GLY A 151 -4.96 -11.77 0.02
C GLY A 151 -4.95 -10.26 -0.29
N ARG A 152 -5.58 -9.42 0.53
CA ARG A 152 -5.54 -7.95 0.41
C ARG A 152 -4.29 -7.38 1.08
N HIS A 153 -3.96 -6.13 0.77
CA HIS A 153 -2.79 -5.49 1.35
C HIS A 153 -3.03 -5.04 2.80
N VAL A 154 -2.06 -5.30 3.67
CA VAL A 154 -1.99 -4.77 5.02
C VAL A 154 -0.75 -3.92 5.16
N ILE A 155 -0.93 -2.62 5.43
CA ILE A 155 0.17 -1.67 5.60
C ILE A 155 0.19 -1.21 7.06
N ALA A 156 1.22 -1.61 7.80
CA ALA A 156 1.33 -1.26 9.21
C ALA A 156 1.47 0.25 9.41
N GLY A 157 0.50 0.89 10.07
CA GLY A 157 0.62 2.27 10.54
C GLY A 157 1.59 2.34 11.71
N MET A 158 2.76 2.94 11.51
CA MET A 158 3.84 3.03 12.48
C MET A 158 3.72 4.31 13.29
N GLY A 159 3.79 4.22 14.62
CA GLY A 159 3.71 5.35 15.52
C GLY A 159 5.03 6.16 15.62
N THR A 160 5.58 6.60 14.51
CA THR A 160 6.86 7.32 14.45
C THR A 160 6.85 8.62 15.26
N TYR A 161 5.69 9.26 15.40
CA TYR A 161 5.52 10.45 16.23
C TYR A 161 5.84 10.19 17.72
N GLN A 162 5.71 8.95 18.18
CA GLN A 162 5.99 8.55 19.56
C GLN A 162 7.49 8.63 19.93
N LEU A 163 8.38 8.80 18.94
CA LEU A 163 9.80 9.08 19.18
C LEU A 163 10.03 10.47 19.82
N HIS A 164 9.07 11.40 19.59
CA HIS A 164 9.23 12.76 20.09
C HIS A 164 9.18 12.81 21.62
N PRO A 165 10.04 13.65 22.29
CA PRO A 165 10.06 13.77 23.75
C PRO A 165 8.73 14.21 24.37
N ASP A 166 7.93 15.02 23.67
CA ASP A 166 6.61 15.49 24.14
C ASP A 166 5.51 14.44 23.99
N GLU A 167 5.82 13.30 23.35
CA GLU A 167 4.91 12.17 23.19
C GLU A 167 5.30 11.03 24.15
N LYS A 168 5.51 9.82 23.66
CA LYS A 168 5.94 8.69 24.50
C LYS A 168 7.47 8.58 24.64
N ASN A 169 8.20 9.39 23.92
CA ASN A 169 9.67 9.40 23.93
C ASN A 169 10.28 8.01 23.67
N TRP A 170 9.70 7.25 22.70
CA TRP A 170 10.24 5.93 22.34
C TRP A 170 11.68 6.05 21.86
N GLU A 171 12.47 5.00 22.10
CA GLU A 171 13.79 4.88 21.47
C GLU A 171 13.66 4.42 20.02
N LEU A 172 14.62 4.79 19.16
CA LEU A 172 14.61 4.45 17.74
C LEU A 172 14.55 2.94 17.52
N GLU A 173 15.20 2.16 18.39
CA GLU A 173 15.24 0.71 18.36
C GLU A 173 13.86 0.06 18.38
N GLU A 174 12.84 0.72 18.94
CA GLU A 174 11.47 0.19 18.88
C GLU A 174 10.95 0.23 17.44
N ILE A 175 11.11 1.36 16.73
CA ILE A 175 10.73 1.47 15.32
C ILE A 175 11.56 0.49 14.46
N VAL A 176 12.85 0.34 14.75
CA VAL A 176 13.74 -0.63 14.07
C VAL A 176 13.20 -2.05 14.20
N ARG A 177 12.86 -2.49 15.42
CA ARG A 177 12.30 -3.84 15.65
C ARG A 177 10.97 -4.03 14.94
N GLN A 178 10.07 -3.05 15.02
CA GLN A 178 8.76 -3.09 14.37
C GLN A 178 8.89 -3.19 12.86
N LEU A 179 9.75 -2.40 12.22
CA LEU A 179 9.98 -2.45 10.77
C LEU A 179 10.52 -3.80 10.31
N ASN A 180 11.44 -4.41 11.07
CA ASN A 180 11.95 -5.74 10.74
C ASN A 180 10.86 -6.82 10.83
N VAL A 181 9.96 -6.74 11.82
CA VAL A 181 8.82 -7.66 11.92
C VAL A 181 7.84 -7.42 10.77
N VAL A 182 7.48 -6.17 10.45
CA VAL A 182 6.60 -5.86 9.31
C VAL A 182 7.18 -6.42 8.00
N ARG A 183 8.49 -6.27 7.77
CA ARG A 183 9.17 -6.79 6.57
C ARG A 183 9.12 -8.31 6.47
N SER A 184 9.01 -9.04 7.58
CA SER A 184 8.90 -10.50 7.58
C SER A 184 7.53 -11.02 7.13
N HIS A 185 6.52 -10.15 6.99
CA HIS A 185 5.18 -10.49 6.54
C HIS A 185 5.02 -10.25 5.03
N PRO A 186 4.44 -11.18 4.27
CA PRO A 186 4.45 -11.14 2.80
C PRO A 186 3.57 -10.05 2.17
N THR A 187 2.59 -9.53 2.91
CA THR A 187 1.65 -8.50 2.39
C THR A 187 2.00 -7.10 2.86
N GLY A 188 3.15 -6.96 3.51
CA GLY A 188 3.47 -5.82 4.33
C GLY A 188 4.10 -4.65 3.61
N GLY A 189 3.67 -3.53 4.04
CA GLY A 189 4.35 -2.26 3.93
C GLY A 189 4.24 -1.56 5.26
N ALA A 190 4.92 -0.42 5.40
CA ALA A 190 4.84 0.43 6.58
C ALA A 190 4.53 1.86 6.19
N ALA A 191 3.55 2.47 6.86
CA ALA A 191 3.20 3.87 6.73
C ALA A 191 3.58 4.63 8.00
N GLN A 192 4.42 5.65 7.85
CA GLN A 192 4.95 6.40 9.00
C GLN A 192 3.98 7.49 9.44
N PHE A 193 3.41 7.39 10.63
CA PHE A 193 2.59 8.46 11.18
C PHE A 193 3.45 9.27 12.19
N ARG A 194 3.82 10.50 11.82
CA ARG A 194 3.54 11.20 10.58
C ARG A 194 4.83 11.73 9.93
N SER A 195 4.72 12.17 8.68
CA SER A 195 5.85 12.66 7.87
C SER A 195 6.73 13.68 8.57
N LYS A 196 6.17 14.62 9.34
CA LYS A 196 6.93 15.62 10.10
C LYS A 196 8.09 15.01 10.90
N PHE A 197 7.83 13.93 11.65
CA PHE A 197 8.85 13.32 12.52
C PHE A 197 9.93 12.58 11.72
N VAL A 198 9.58 12.13 10.51
CA VAL A 198 10.56 11.56 9.57
C VAL A 198 11.41 12.68 8.95
N THR A 199 10.78 13.74 8.44
CA THR A 199 11.50 14.85 7.81
C THR A 199 12.37 15.65 8.80
N ASP A 200 11.94 15.74 10.06
CA ASP A 200 12.72 16.34 11.16
C ASP A 200 13.85 15.39 11.65
N ASN A 201 13.95 14.20 11.09
CA ASN A 201 14.91 13.16 11.50
C ASN A 201 14.91 12.87 13.01
N THR A 202 13.70 12.82 13.61
CA THR A 202 13.55 12.64 15.06
C THR A 202 14.26 11.35 15.50
N LYS A 203 15.23 11.48 16.42
CA LYS A 203 16.12 10.41 16.89
C LYS A 203 16.83 9.63 15.77
N GLY A 204 17.04 10.23 14.59
CA GLY A 204 17.72 9.57 13.47
C GLY A 204 16.85 8.63 12.64
N VAL A 205 15.51 8.72 12.74
CA VAL A 205 14.61 7.82 12.03
C VAL A 205 14.71 7.96 10.51
N TYR A 206 14.93 9.16 9.98
CA TYR A 206 15.10 9.36 8.54
C TYR A 206 16.36 8.66 8.02
N ASP A 207 17.48 8.83 8.72
CA ASP A 207 18.73 8.18 8.36
C ASP A 207 18.61 6.66 8.41
N TYR A 208 17.93 6.12 9.43
CA TYR A 208 17.66 4.70 9.50
C TYR A 208 16.79 4.21 8.33
N LEU A 209 15.70 4.91 8.00
CA LEU A 209 14.82 4.53 6.90
C LEU A 209 15.55 4.50 5.55
N ARG A 210 16.48 5.43 5.30
CA ARG A 210 17.32 5.41 4.10
C ARG A 210 18.22 4.17 4.02
N LEU A 211 18.71 3.70 5.15
CA LEU A 211 19.51 2.46 5.21
C LEU A 211 18.63 1.22 5.11
N PHE A 212 17.43 1.28 5.69
CA PHE A 212 16.49 0.17 5.68
C PHE A 212 15.83 -0.05 4.31
N TYR A 213 15.59 1.02 3.54
CA TYR A 213 15.04 1.01 2.18
C TYR A 213 16.09 1.55 1.18
N PRO A 214 17.16 0.79 0.89
CA PRO A 214 18.27 1.28 0.06
C PRO A 214 17.94 1.31 -1.44
N THR A 215 16.89 0.62 -1.85
CA THR A 215 16.46 0.50 -3.26
C THR A 215 14.98 0.83 -3.38
N PRO A 216 14.53 1.31 -4.56
CA PRO A 216 13.11 1.42 -4.84
C PRO A 216 12.44 0.04 -4.81
N ALA A 217 11.13 0.02 -4.64
CA ALA A 217 10.31 -1.18 -4.73
C ALA A 217 8.99 -0.84 -5.43
N LEU A 218 8.46 -1.79 -6.17
CA LEU A 218 7.13 -1.68 -6.76
C LEU A 218 6.06 -1.90 -5.69
N VAL A 219 4.91 -1.25 -5.86
CA VAL A 219 3.73 -1.55 -5.09
C VAL A 219 3.24 -2.95 -5.51
N PRO A 220 2.97 -3.87 -4.57
CA PRO A 220 2.47 -5.19 -4.92
C PRO A 220 1.18 -5.13 -5.74
N ALA A 221 1.05 -6.00 -6.75
CA ALA A 221 -0.11 -6.03 -7.64
C ALA A 221 -1.40 -6.38 -6.89
N MET A 222 -2.51 -5.79 -7.35
CA MET A 222 -3.87 -6.09 -6.88
C MET A 222 -4.47 -7.25 -7.71
N THR A 223 -3.88 -8.43 -7.62
CA THR A 223 -4.23 -9.60 -8.43
C THR A 223 -5.67 -10.10 -8.23
N TRP A 224 -6.33 -9.71 -7.15
CA TRP A 224 -7.76 -9.96 -6.94
C TRP A 224 -8.68 -9.08 -7.80
N LEU A 225 -8.16 -8.02 -8.42
CA LEU A 225 -8.90 -7.16 -9.36
C LEU A 225 -8.62 -7.55 -10.81
N SER A 226 -7.37 -7.86 -11.12
CA SER A 226 -6.91 -8.37 -12.40
C SER A 226 -5.63 -9.16 -12.22
N ASP A 227 -5.52 -10.33 -12.83
CA ASP A 227 -4.30 -11.15 -12.91
C ASP A 227 -3.78 -11.26 -14.35
N THR A 228 -4.37 -10.50 -15.26
CA THR A 228 -3.92 -10.40 -16.65
C THR A 228 -2.66 -9.56 -16.74
N LEU A 229 -1.59 -10.14 -17.25
CA LEU A 229 -0.33 -9.41 -17.43
C LEU A 229 -0.40 -8.54 -18.69
N PRO A 230 0.14 -7.30 -18.66
CA PRO A 230 0.29 -6.49 -19.87
C PRO A 230 1.29 -7.13 -20.84
N SER A 231 1.24 -6.72 -22.11
CA SER A 231 2.20 -7.16 -23.12
C SER A 231 3.59 -6.60 -22.82
N ALA A 232 4.62 -7.39 -23.06
CA ALA A 232 6.00 -6.92 -22.91
C ALA A 232 6.32 -5.85 -23.99
N PRO A 233 7.13 -4.81 -23.67
CA PRO A 233 7.62 -3.87 -24.65
C PRO A 233 8.37 -4.57 -25.76
N GLN A 234 8.52 -3.92 -26.93
CA GLN A 234 9.21 -4.50 -28.09
C GLN A 234 10.35 -3.58 -28.57
N ALA A 235 11.22 -4.14 -29.42
CA ALA A 235 12.25 -3.41 -30.15
C ALA A 235 13.17 -2.52 -29.29
N LEU A 236 13.61 -3.01 -28.12
CA LEU A 236 14.54 -2.27 -27.26
C LEU A 236 15.85 -1.94 -27.98
N ARG A 237 16.15 -0.66 -28.07
CA ARG A 237 17.40 -0.10 -28.60
C ARG A 237 18.15 0.63 -27.50
N VAL A 238 19.44 0.37 -27.39
CA VAL A 238 20.32 1.03 -26.42
C VAL A 238 21.45 1.73 -27.16
N THR A 239 21.48 3.04 -27.02
CA THR A 239 22.54 3.89 -27.58
C THR A 239 23.44 4.36 -26.44
N ILE A 240 24.72 4.08 -26.54
CA ILE A 240 25.71 4.43 -25.51
C ILE A 240 26.74 5.36 -26.12
N ASP A 241 26.77 6.58 -25.66
CA ASP A 241 27.83 7.53 -25.96
C ASP A 241 28.76 7.77 -24.76
N LYS A 242 29.64 8.76 -24.85
CA LYS A 242 30.62 9.07 -23.79
C LYS A 242 29.97 9.54 -22.47
N TYR A 243 28.79 10.14 -22.54
CA TYR A 243 28.17 10.86 -21.44
C TYR A 243 26.83 10.25 -21.05
N THR A 244 26.09 9.72 -22.01
CA THR A 244 24.73 9.24 -21.83
C THR A 244 24.49 7.86 -22.40
N THR A 245 23.66 7.11 -21.72
CA THR A 245 23.04 5.87 -22.20
C THR A 245 21.57 6.13 -22.38
N THR A 246 21.07 5.98 -23.60
CA THR A 246 19.66 6.17 -23.94
C THR A 246 19.04 4.85 -24.35
N LEU A 247 17.94 4.51 -23.72
CA LEU A 247 17.10 3.35 -24.01
C LEU A 247 15.82 3.84 -24.67
N THR A 248 15.40 3.19 -25.76
CA THR A 248 14.11 3.41 -26.41
C THR A 248 13.49 2.08 -26.76
N TRP A 249 12.17 1.98 -26.68
CA TRP A 249 11.41 0.77 -27.00
C TRP A 249 10.10 1.12 -27.70
N GLU A 250 9.41 0.13 -28.21
CA GLU A 250 8.09 0.29 -28.81
C GLU A 250 7.00 -0.12 -27.82
N GLU A 251 5.97 0.71 -27.74
CA GLU A 251 4.77 0.44 -26.95
C GLU A 251 3.97 -0.72 -27.56
N THR A 252 3.28 -1.48 -26.70
CA THR A 252 2.46 -2.61 -27.14
C THR A 252 1.03 -2.55 -26.62
N ASP A 253 0.80 -1.87 -25.51
CA ASP A 253 -0.51 -1.69 -24.90
C ASP A 253 -0.73 -0.21 -24.55
N ASP A 254 -1.98 0.23 -24.63
CA ASP A 254 -2.41 1.52 -24.12
C ASP A 254 -2.47 1.49 -22.57
N ASP A 255 -2.35 2.66 -21.93
CA ASP A 255 -2.48 2.85 -20.48
C ASP A 255 -1.50 2.03 -19.60
N VAL A 256 -0.33 1.69 -20.11
CA VAL A 256 0.76 1.09 -19.33
C VAL A 256 1.85 2.10 -18.99
N LEU A 257 2.58 1.84 -17.92
CA LEU A 257 3.81 2.53 -17.56
C LEU A 257 4.98 1.54 -17.69
N TYR A 258 6.22 2.05 -17.59
CA TYR A 258 7.40 1.21 -17.79
C TYR A 258 8.34 1.24 -16.60
N ASN A 259 8.97 0.10 -16.32
CA ASN A 259 10.05 -0.02 -15.37
C ASN A 259 11.35 -0.34 -16.12
N VAL A 260 12.44 0.25 -15.67
CA VAL A 260 13.78 0.03 -16.21
C VAL A 260 14.64 -0.68 -15.19
N TYR A 261 15.24 -1.77 -15.58
CA TYR A 261 16.16 -2.55 -14.76
C TYR A 261 17.54 -2.59 -15.40
N SER A 262 18.58 -2.63 -14.58
CA SER A 262 19.94 -2.85 -15.07
C SER A 262 20.77 -3.71 -14.12
N SER A 263 21.66 -4.52 -14.69
CA SER A 263 22.56 -5.39 -13.93
C SER A 263 23.88 -5.61 -14.69
N ASN A 264 24.91 -5.98 -13.94
CA ASN A 264 26.17 -6.48 -14.54
C ASN A 264 26.06 -7.96 -14.97
N THR A 265 24.98 -8.64 -14.60
CA THR A 265 24.71 -10.04 -14.93
C THR A 265 23.60 -10.14 -15.96
N PHE A 266 23.72 -11.06 -16.91
CA PHE A 266 22.69 -11.36 -17.89
C PHE A 266 22.19 -12.81 -17.74
N PRO A 267 20.87 -13.05 -17.81
CA PRO A 267 19.78 -12.05 -17.92
C PRO A 267 19.67 -11.15 -16.70
N VAL A 268 19.09 -9.96 -16.89
CA VAL A 268 18.79 -9.07 -15.77
C VAL A 268 17.64 -9.66 -14.96
N ASP A 269 17.88 -9.91 -13.69
CA ASP A 269 16.90 -10.41 -12.75
C ASP A 269 15.97 -9.26 -12.31
N THR A 270 14.72 -9.26 -12.76
CA THR A 270 13.71 -8.24 -12.44
C THR A 270 13.06 -8.44 -11.07
N ASP A 271 13.20 -9.63 -10.46
CA ASP A 271 12.73 -9.89 -9.09
C ASP A 271 13.66 -9.27 -8.04
N ASN A 272 14.88 -8.92 -8.44
CA ASN A 272 15.83 -8.27 -7.55
C ASN A 272 15.67 -6.74 -7.61
N ALA A 273 15.10 -6.16 -6.54
CA ALA A 273 14.89 -4.72 -6.41
C ALA A 273 16.17 -3.88 -6.56
N ALA A 274 17.35 -4.44 -6.31
CA ALA A 274 18.62 -3.74 -6.52
C ALA A 274 18.92 -3.45 -8.01
N ASN A 275 18.28 -4.17 -8.93
CA ASN A 275 18.39 -3.96 -10.37
C ASN A 275 17.42 -2.89 -10.89
N LEU A 276 16.40 -2.52 -10.11
CA LEU A 276 15.39 -1.53 -10.49
C LEU A 276 16.01 -0.13 -10.47
N GLN A 277 16.02 0.55 -11.62
CA GLN A 277 16.64 1.86 -11.78
C GLN A 277 15.61 2.98 -11.83
N CYS A 278 14.50 2.74 -12.53
CA CYS A 278 13.44 3.72 -12.70
C CYS A 278 12.09 3.00 -12.78
N THR A 279 11.05 3.65 -12.27
CA THR A 279 9.70 3.08 -12.18
C THR A 279 8.66 4.03 -12.75
N TYR A 280 7.58 3.48 -13.27
CA TYR A 280 6.39 4.21 -13.69
C TYR A 280 6.66 5.32 -14.72
N LEU A 281 7.53 5.05 -15.69
CA LEU A 281 7.76 5.97 -16.82
C LEU A 281 6.54 5.95 -17.74
N SER A 282 6.06 7.14 -18.11
CA SER A 282 4.96 7.31 -19.08
C SER A 282 5.45 7.26 -20.53
N GLU A 283 6.73 7.56 -20.77
CA GLU A 283 7.29 7.61 -22.11
C GLU A 283 8.12 6.34 -22.38
N PRO A 284 8.12 5.83 -23.63
CA PRO A 284 8.88 4.66 -24.01
C PRO A 284 10.38 4.95 -24.20
N CYS A 285 10.94 5.75 -23.31
CA CYS A 285 12.35 6.10 -23.34
C CYS A 285 12.90 6.37 -21.94
N HIS A 286 14.20 6.12 -21.76
CA HIS A 286 14.95 6.45 -20.55
C HIS A 286 16.35 6.88 -20.91
N THR A 287 16.86 7.92 -20.24
CA THR A 287 18.25 8.38 -20.43
C THR A 287 18.92 8.49 -19.06
N GLU A 288 20.08 7.90 -18.95
CA GLU A 288 20.92 7.98 -17.74
C GLU A 288 22.36 8.38 -18.11
N ALA A 289 23.14 8.80 -17.12
CA ALA A 289 24.56 9.03 -17.29
C ALA A 289 25.27 7.71 -17.62
N THR A 290 26.14 7.70 -18.66
CA THR A 290 26.91 6.51 -18.99
C THR A 290 27.80 6.13 -17.81
N GLN A 291 27.56 4.98 -17.26
CA GLN A 291 28.40 4.43 -16.20
C GLN A 291 29.71 3.89 -16.80
N SER A 292 30.73 3.79 -15.94
CA SER A 292 32.09 3.41 -16.34
C SER A 292 32.12 2.28 -17.37
N ILE A 293 32.93 2.43 -18.40
CA ILE A 293 33.24 1.41 -19.43
C ILE A 293 33.73 0.07 -18.80
N VAL A 294 34.24 0.15 -17.57
CA VAL A 294 34.77 -1.01 -16.81
C VAL A 294 33.67 -1.93 -16.28
N HIS A 295 32.44 -1.43 -16.11
CA HIS A 295 31.31 -2.20 -15.63
C HIS A 295 30.09 -1.98 -16.53
N PRO A 296 30.10 -2.55 -17.74
CA PRO A 296 29.01 -2.42 -18.68
C PRO A 296 27.75 -3.09 -18.12
N ARG A 297 26.60 -2.43 -18.28
CA ARG A 297 25.31 -2.92 -17.81
C ARG A 297 24.53 -3.60 -18.93
N HIS A 298 23.80 -4.64 -18.56
CA HIS A 298 22.67 -5.18 -19.31
C HIS A 298 21.40 -4.46 -18.85
N TYR A 299 20.38 -4.43 -19.69
CA TYR A 299 19.12 -3.76 -19.38
C TYR A 299 17.94 -4.69 -19.60
N ALA A 300 16.88 -4.45 -18.83
CA ALA A 300 15.57 -5.03 -19.06
C ALA A 300 14.50 -3.96 -18.89
N ILE A 301 13.45 -4.04 -19.71
CA ILE A 301 12.29 -3.16 -19.62
C ILE A 301 11.05 -4.03 -19.44
N THR A 302 10.16 -3.60 -18.57
CA THR A 302 8.84 -4.21 -18.38
C THR A 302 7.75 -3.16 -18.54
N SER A 303 6.57 -3.58 -18.96
CA SER A 303 5.34 -2.80 -18.85
C SER A 303 4.67 -3.12 -17.50
N ILE A 304 4.02 -2.14 -16.91
CA ILE A 304 3.23 -2.30 -15.69
C ILE A 304 1.86 -1.66 -15.89
N ASP A 305 0.79 -2.40 -15.59
CA ASP A 305 -0.57 -1.90 -15.68
C ASP A 305 -1.00 -1.13 -14.41
N ARG A 306 -2.20 -0.55 -14.46
CA ARG A 306 -2.74 0.20 -13.31
C ARG A 306 -3.16 -0.67 -12.12
N TYR A 307 -3.17 -1.99 -12.25
CA TYR A 307 -3.37 -2.92 -11.14
C TYR A 307 -2.05 -3.34 -10.48
N GLY A 308 -0.91 -2.94 -11.07
CA GLY A 308 0.43 -3.29 -10.62
C GLY A 308 0.96 -4.60 -11.20
N ASN A 309 0.25 -5.20 -12.19
CA ASN A 309 0.76 -6.39 -12.87
C ASN A 309 1.89 -6.01 -13.82
N GLU A 310 2.98 -6.72 -13.76
CA GLU A 310 4.19 -6.46 -14.54
C GLU A 310 4.38 -7.53 -15.63
N SER A 311 4.72 -7.10 -16.85
CA SER A 311 4.94 -7.99 -17.98
C SER A 311 6.22 -8.82 -17.84
N ALA A 312 6.37 -9.82 -18.70
CA ALA A 312 7.68 -10.43 -18.93
C ALA A 312 8.69 -9.35 -19.37
N PRO A 313 9.97 -9.45 -18.95
CA PRO A 313 10.98 -8.45 -19.29
C PRO A 313 11.48 -8.57 -20.72
N LEU A 314 11.55 -7.44 -21.43
CA LEU A 314 12.30 -7.32 -22.67
C LEU A 314 13.78 -7.10 -22.33
N GLN A 315 14.62 -8.07 -22.62
CA GLN A 315 16.03 -8.10 -22.24
C GLN A 315 16.95 -7.52 -23.33
N TRP A 316 17.94 -6.75 -22.92
CA TRP A 316 19.03 -6.30 -23.80
C TRP A 316 20.39 -6.68 -23.22
N LYS A 317 21.16 -7.44 -24.02
CA LYS A 317 22.50 -7.88 -23.66
C LYS A 317 23.56 -6.94 -24.18
N ASN A 318 24.44 -6.47 -23.30
CA ASN A 318 25.60 -5.70 -23.72
C ASN A 318 26.73 -6.62 -24.20
N ASP A 319 26.89 -6.79 -25.49
CA ASP A 319 27.94 -7.67 -26.06
C ASP A 319 29.35 -7.07 -26.03
N ARG A 320 29.51 -5.79 -25.65
CA ARG A 320 30.83 -5.15 -25.47
C ARG A 320 31.67 -5.73 -24.34
N ILE A 321 31.05 -6.52 -23.46
CA ILE A 321 31.72 -7.19 -22.31
C ILE A 321 32.77 -8.23 -22.71
N ARG A 322 32.72 -8.75 -23.93
CA ARG A 322 33.67 -9.78 -24.42
C ARG A 322 35.13 -9.31 -24.60
N LEU A 323 35.39 -8.01 -24.51
CA LEU A 323 36.72 -7.43 -24.82
C LEU A 323 37.63 -7.29 -23.58
N ILE A 324 37.18 -7.66 -22.38
CA ILE A 324 37.95 -7.44 -21.13
C ILE A 324 38.22 -8.74 -20.36
N SER A 325 38.09 -9.91 -20.95
CA SER A 325 38.62 -11.12 -20.34
C SER A 325 40.17 -11.14 -20.47
N PRO A 326 40.91 -11.10 -19.38
CA PRO A 326 42.37 -11.25 -19.49
C PRO A 326 42.71 -12.61 -20.09
N LYS A 327 43.62 -12.60 -21.05
CA LYS A 327 44.26 -13.83 -21.57
C LYS A 327 45.09 -14.47 -20.49
#